data_fc03c5bdec2c43effdcc23f0ec4621a7
#
_entry.id   fc03c5bdec2c43effdcc23f0ec4621a7
#
_cell.length_a   1.000
_cell.length_b   1.000
_cell.length_c   1.000
_cell.angle_alpha   90.00
_cell.angle_beta   90.00
_cell.angle_gamma   90.00
#
_symmetry.space_group_name_H-M   'P 1'
#
loop_
_entity.id
_entity.type
_entity.pdbx_description
1 polymer ?
#
loop_
_entity_poly.entity_id
_entity_poly.type
_entity_poly.pdbx_seq_one_letter_code
_entity_poly.pdbx_strand_id
1 'polypeptide(L)'
;RYITRETAELVTGEFSRVGCPVIVSPGNHDPYTHGSIWEKIKMPDNVKVFSSDVLQCFSFPELNTDVYGYAFVSGEMTSVPLASASVADRGRINLICAHADMTSPLSHSAPLSKDVLASFGADYAALGHIHNADNYRGEAGSCSYAYCGCLVGRSFDECGDKGALVVTVDKDSDSAKAAVRTMKFSRRRYEDISVDVTGAATSREVTDKI
;
A
#
# COMPACT_ATOMS: atom_id res chain seq x y z
N ARG A 1 -3.93 -16.74 4.31
CA ARG A 1 -2.67 -17.55 4.29
C ARG A 1 -1.85 -17.13 5.49
N TYR A 2 -1.41 -18.09 6.30
CA TYR A 2 -0.58 -17.81 7.46
C TYR A 2 0.86 -17.54 6.99
N ILE A 3 1.44 -16.44 7.44
CA ILE A 3 2.89 -16.19 7.29
C ILE A 3 3.61 -17.20 8.18
N THR A 4 4.58 -17.92 7.63
CA THR A 4 5.41 -18.83 8.43
C THR A 4 6.41 -18.04 9.27
N ARG A 5 6.87 -18.61 10.37
CA ARG A 5 7.92 -18.02 11.21
C ARG A 5 9.19 -17.72 10.40
N GLU A 6 9.59 -18.64 9.54
CA GLU A 6 10.75 -18.51 8.66
C GLU A 6 10.60 -17.28 7.71
N THR A 7 9.43 -17.14 7.08
CA THR A 7 9.16 -15.96 6.22
C THR A 7 9.23 -14.66 7.01
N ALA A 8 8.70 -14.65 8.23
CA ALA A 8 8.71 -13.46 9.06
C ALA A 8 10.12 -13.11 9.55
N GLU A 9 10.94 -14.10 9.94
CA GLU A 9 12.34 -13.90 10.31
C GLU A 9 13.14 -13.37 9.12
N LEU A 10 12.89 -13.87 7.90
CA LEU A 10 13.51 -13.34 6.69
C LEU A 10 13.15 -11.86 6.48
N VAL A 11 11.87 -11.52 6.52
CA VAL A 11 11.37 -10.15 6.30
C VAL A 11 11.92 -9.19 7.35
N THR A 12 11.89 -9.57 8.64
CA THR A 12 12.43 -8.73 9.72
C THR A 12 13.94 -8.57 9.62
N GLY A 13 14.66 -9.62 9.19
CA GLY A 13 16.09 -9.55 8.90
C GLY A 13 16.41 -8.55 7.79
N GLU A 14 15.64 -8.52 6.71
CA GLU A 14 15.82 -7.54 5.65
C GLU A 14 15.44 -6.13 6.13
N PHE A 15 14.36 -5.97 6.89
CA PHE A 15 13.99 -4.68 7.46
C PHE A 15 15.05 -4.10 8.39
N SER A 16 15.74 -4.94 9.18
CA SER A 16 16.82 -4.49 10.05
C SER A 16 18.04 -3.95 9.29
N ARG A 17 18.22 -4.34 8.03
CA ARG A 17 19.31 -3.87 7.15
C ARG A 17 18.99 -2.54 6.47
N VAL A 18 17.72 -2.13 6.49
CA VAL A 18 17.31 -0.83 5.96
C VAL A 18 17.75 0.26 6.92
N GLY A 19 18.52 1.22 6.44
CA GLY A 19 19.11 2.29 7.27
C GLY A 19 18.16 3.45 7.58
N CYS A 20 16.82 3.23 7.47
CA CYS A 20 15.80 4.24 7.74
C CYS A 20 14.59 3.62 8.46
N PRO A 21 13.67 4.44 9.01
CA PRO A 21 12.42 3.93 9.58
C PRO A 21 11.60 3.13 8.56
N VAL A 22 11.06 2.01 9.01
CA VAL A 22 10.12 1.16 8.26
C VAL A 22 8.77 1.22 8.96
N ILE A 23 7.71 1.58 8.23
CA ILE A 23 6.35 1.67 8.76
C ILE A 23 5.50 0.58 8.11
N VAL A 24 4.75 -0.14 8.94
CA VAL A 24 3.90 -1.24 8.51
C VAL A 24 2.46 -1.00 8.96
N SER A 25 1.52 -1.09 8.03
CA SER A 25 0.08 -1.11 8.30
C SER A 25 -0.47 -2.50 7.94
N PRO A 26 -0.77 -3.35 8.93
CA PRO A 26 -1.40 -4.65 8.71
C PRO A 26 -2.75 -4.50 8.00
N GLY A 27 -2.99 -5.36 7.00
CA GLY A 27 -4.20 -5.36 6.19
C GLY A 27 -5.22 -6.43 6.58
N ASN A 28 -6.27 -6.56 5.78
CA ASN A 28 -7.37 -7.50 6.02
C ASN A 28 -6.96 -8.99 5.90
N HIS A 29 -5.87 -9.30 5.19
CA HIS A 29 -5.35 -10.67 5.06
C HIS A 29 -4.28 -11.04 6.08
N ASP A 30 -3.75 -10.07 6.81
CA ASP A 30 -2.72 -10.24 7.83
C ASP A 30 -2.95 -9.30 9.04
N PRO A 31 -4.17 -9.28 9.60
CA PRO A 31 -4.56 -8.32 10.63
C PRO A 31 -3.71 -8.48 11.90
N TYR A 32 -3.58 -7.37 12.64
CA TYR A 32 -2.93 -7.37 13.95
C TYR A 32 -3.89 -7.96 14.99
N THR A 33 -3.83 -9.28 15.17
CA THR A 33 -4.67 -10.01 16.10
C THR A 33 -3.82 -10.71 17.14
N HIS A 34 -4.45 -11.11 18.25
CA HIS A 34 -3.78 -11.95 19.24
C HIS A 34 -3.22 -13.23 18.59
N GLY A 35 -1.94 -13.47 18.82
CA GLY A 35 -1.23 -14.60 18.24
C GLY A 35 -0.84 -14.43 16.76
N SER A 36 -1.08 -13.28 16.16
CA SER A 36 -0.59 -12.97 14.81
C SER A 36 0.94 -12.89 14.76
N ILE A 37 1.47 -12.88 13.56
CA ILE A 37 2.91 -12.72 13.33
C ILE A 37 3.43 -11.38 13.86
N TRP A 38 2.61 -10.33 13.77
CA TRP A 38 2.94 -8.98 14.23
C TRP A 38 3.16 -8.89 15.74
N GLU A 39 2.44 -9.72 16.52
CA GLU A 39 2.58 -9.81 17.98
C GLU A 39 3.73 -10.75 18.39
N LYS A 40 3.91 -11.86 17.68
CA LYS A 40 4.85 -12.92 18.04
C LYS A 40 6.31 -12.61 17.71
N ILE A 41 6.56 -11.81 16.70
CA ILE A 41 7.91 -11.51 16.24
C ILE A 41 8.37 -10.18 16.83
N LYS A 42 9.56 -10.23 17.45
CA LYS A 42 10.23 -9.00 17.87
C LYS A 42 10.69 -8.23 16.63
N MET A 43 10.03 -7.11 16.36
CA MET A 43 10.44 -6.20 15.30
C MET A 43 11.76 -5.51 15.61
N PRO A 44 12.62 -5.24 14.60
CA PRO A 44 13.79 -4.37 14.75
C PRO A 44 13.40 -2.96 15.22
N ASP A 45 14.30 -2.25 15.86
CA ASP A 45 14.03 -0.93 16.45
C ASP A 45 13.60 0.13 15.42
N ASN A 46 14.08 -0.01 14.18
CA ASN A 46 13.70 0.87 13.06
C ASN A 46 12.32 0.53 12.47
N VAL A 47 11.66 -0.56 12.86
CA VAL A 47 10.34 -0.97 12.37
C VAL A 47 9.24 -0.53 13.32
N LYS A 48 8.27 0.20 12.81
CA LYS A 48 7.05 0.60 13.53
C LYS A 48 5.85 -0.05 12.86
N VAL A 49 5.06 -0.78 13.62
CA VAL A 49 3.86 -1.48 13.16
C VAL A 49 2.65 -0.86 13.82
N PHE A 50 1.67 -0.41 13.04
CA PHE A 50 0.37 -0.04 13.59
C PHE A 50 -0.30 -1.29 14.19
N SER A 51 -0.92 -1.14 15.34
CA SER A 51 -1.40 -2.27 16.14
C SER A 51 -2.86 -2.16 16.58
N SER A 52 -3.56 -1.14 16.11
CA SER A 52 -4.94 -0.87 16.51
C SER A 52 -5.75 -0.32 15.33
N ASP A 53 -7.05 -0.52 15.36
CA ASP A 53 -8.05 0.05 14.45
C ASP A 53 -8.37 1.53 14.73
N VAL A 54 -7.83 2.10 15.81
CA VAL A 54 -7.86 3.55 16.02
C VAL A 54 -6.67 4.22 15.35
N LEU A 55 -6.79 5.52 15.06
CA LEU A 55 -5.71 6.29 14.44
C LEU A 55 -4.51 6.37 15.38
N GLN A 56 -3.35 5.99 14.86
CA GLN A 56 -2.07 6.10 15.52
C GLN A 56 -1.16 7.04 14.72
N CYS A 57 -0.15 7.61 15.38
CA CYS A 57 0.85 8.46 14.75
C CYS A 57 2.25 8.06 15.23
N PHE A 58 3.17 7.86 14.29
CA PHE A 58 4.60 7.74 14.55
C PHE A 58 5.28 9.05 14.12
N SER A 59 5.90 9.74 15.08
CA SER A 59 6.61 10.99 14.84
C SER A 59 8.11 10.77 14.67
N PHE A 60 8.68 11.41 13.65
CA PHE A 60 10.11 11.40 13.32
C PHE A 60 10.62 12.83 13.27
N PRO A 61 10.97 13.41 14.45
CA PRO A 61 11.39 14.81 14.54
C PRO A 61 12.63 15.13 13.68
N GLU A 62 13.56 14.19 13.59
CA GLU A 62 14.79 14.29 12.80
C GLU A 62 14.53 14.39 11.29
N LEU A 63 13.36 13.93 10.83
CA LEU A 63 12.90 14.01 9.44
C LEU A 63 11.82 15.08 9.24
N ASN A 64 11.48 15.84 10.30
CA ASN A 64 10.34 16.75 10.31
C ASN A 64 9.04 16.09 9.78
N THR A 65 8.80 14.81 10.12
CA THR A 65 7.75 13.98 9.51
C THR A 65 6.92 13.29 10.57
N ASP A 66 5.61 13.26 10.35
CA ASP A 66 4.64 12.45 11.10
C ASP A 66 3.96 11.47 10.16
N VAL A 67 3.86 10.21 10.58
CA VAL A 67 3.22 9.14 9.81
C VAL A 67 2.00 8.63 10.56
N TYR A 68 0.83 8.84 10.00
CA TYR A 68 -0.47 8.43 10.52
C TYR A 68 -0.91 7.12 9.88
N GLY A 69 -1.59 6.29 10.65
CA GLY A 69 -2.13 5.05 10.15
C GLY A 69 -2.89 4.27 11.21
N TYR A 70 -3.29 3.09 10.85
CA TYR A 70 -4.02 2.13 11.67
C TYR A 70 -3.72 0.71 11.20
N ALA A 71 -4.18 -0.28 11.94
CA ALA A 71 -4.12 -1.68 11.57
C ALA A 71 -5.51 -2.27 11.43
N PHE A 72 -5.68 -3.24 10.56
CA PHE A 72 -6.78 -4.18 10.69
C PHE A 72 -6.54 -5.05 11.93
N VAL A 73 -7.56 -5.18 12.78
CA VAL A 73 -7.57 -6.05 13.95
C VAL A 73 -8.49 -7.25 13.76
N SER A 74 -9.10 -7.34 12.59
CA SER A 74 -9.90 -8.46 12.08
C SER A 74 -9.79 -8.50 10.55
N GLY A 75 -10.46 -9.45 9.90
CA GLY A 75 -10.51 -9.52 8.43
C GLY A 75 -11.33 -8.41 7.77
N GLU A 76 -12.08 -7.63 8.54
CA GLU A 76 -12.98 -6.58 8.04
C GLU A 76 -12.85 -5.30 8.87
N MET A 77 -13.03 -4.18 8.17
CA MET A 77 -13.12 -2.84 8.75
C MET A 77 -14.10 -2.00 7.89
N THR A 78 -15.22 -1.60 8.45
CA THR A 78 -16.30 -0.91 7.72
C THR A 78 -16.21 0.62 7.75
N SER A 79 -15.22 1.17 8.45
CA SER A 79 -14.95 2.61 8.52
C SER A 79 -13.47 2.86 8.75
N VAL A 80 -12.99 4.04 8.38
CA VAL A 80 -11.60 4.46 8.60
C VAL A 80 -11.50 5.48 9.73
N PRO A 81 -10.53 5.37 10.64
CA PRO A 81 -10.36 6.32 11.74
C PRO A 81 -9.93 7.73 11.27
N LEU A 82 -9.45 7.85 10.04
CA LEU A 82 -9.12 9.14 9.41
C LEU A 82 -10.31 10.07 9.28
N ALA A 83 -11.55 9.54 9.17
CA ALA A 83 -12.75 10.32 8.92
C ALA A 83 -13.11 11.31 10.06
N SER A 84 -12.65 11.07 11.27
CA SER A 84 -12.92 11.90 12.46
C SER A 84 -11.69 12.63 12.99
N ALA A 85 -10.62 12.71 12.21
CA ALA A 85 -9.35 13.27 12.63
C ALA A 85 -8.72 14.19 11.58
N SER A 86 -7.67 14.89 11.95
CA SER A 86 -6.82 15.68 11.07
C SER A 86 -5.37 15.64 11.55
N VAL A 87 -4.46 16.11 10.70
CA VAL A 87 -3.04 16.25 11.09
C VAL A 87 -2.89 17.21 12.27
N ALA A 88 -1.99 16.87 13.18
CA ALA A 88 -1.75 17.65 14.40
C ALA A 88 -0.95 18.94 14.11
N ASP A 89 0.06 18.84 13.25
CA ASP A 89 0.94 19.95 12.88
C ASP A 89 1.10 20.05 11.37
N ARG A 90 0.52 21.06 10.77
CA ARG A 90 0.63 21.34 9.33
C ARG A 90 2.02 21.85 8.90
N GLY A 91 2.88 22.26 9.84
CA GLY A 91 4.27 22.65 9.58
C GLY A 91 5.17 21.47 9.25
N ARG A 92 4.77 20.26 9.63
CA ARG A 92 5.53 19.03 9.39
C ARG A 92 5.07 18.34 8.10
N ILE A 93 5.90 17.46 7.54
CA ILE A 93 5.48 16.53 6.50
C ILE A 93 4.55 15.51 7.14
N ASN A 94 3.33 15.40 6.63
CA ASN A 94 2.32 14.50 7.16
C ASN A 94 2.01 13.41 6.14
N LEU A 95 2.31 12.18 6.50
CA LEU A 95 2.11 11.01 5.66
C LEU A 95 1.01 10.12 6.23
N ILE A 96 0.28 9.45 5.37
CA ILE A 96 -0.61 8.34 5.73
C ILE A 96 0.02 7.05 5.22
N CYS A 97 0.06 6.02 6.06
CA CYS A 97 0.36 4.65 5.66
C CYS A 97 -0.82 3.78 6.10
N ALA A 98 -1.63 3.32 5.16
CA ALA A 98 -2.87 2.62 5.46
C ALA A 98 -3.22 1.55 4.43
N HIS A 99 -3.90 0.50 4.90
CA HIS A 99 -4.59 -0.46 4.06
C HIS A 99 -6.06 -0.02 3.97
N ALA A 100 -6.53 0.38 2.78
CA ALA A 100 -7.87 0.96 2.59
C ALA A 100 -8.37 0.75 1.17
N ASP A 101 -9.69 0.73 1.00
CA ASP A 101 -10.36 0.61 -0.29
C ASP A 101 -10.99 1.94 -0.71
N MET A 102 -10.49 2.54 -1.80
CA MET A 102 -11.06 3.72 -2.41
C MET A 102 -11.98 3.40 -3.60
N THR A 103 -12.23 2.12 -3.90
CA THR A 103 -13.03 1.71 -5.07
C THR A 103 -14.51 1.60 -4.77
N SER A 104 -14.87 1.33 -3.51
CA SER A 104 -16.27 1.16 -3.10
C SER A 104 -16.54 1.76 -1.72
N PRO A 105 -17.55 2.63 -1.58
CA PRO A 105 -17.96 3.16 -0.29
C PRO A 105 -18.65 2.10 0.61
N LEU A 106 -19.03 0.96 0.03
CA LEU A 106 -19.64 -0.18 0.74
C LEU A 106 -18.63 -1.30 1.01
N SER A 107 -17.36 -1.05 0.81
CA SER A 107 -16.30 -2.02 1.07
C SER A 107 -16.22 -2.37 2.55
N HIS A 108 -15.92 -3.65 2.83
CA HIS A 108 -15.58 -4.11 4.18
C HIS A 108 -14.06 -4.05 4.45
N SER A 109 -13.31 -3.41 3.54
CA SER A 109 -11.86 -3.28 3.62
C SER A 109 -11.43 -1.83 3.83
N ALA A 110 -11.95 -1.20 4.90
CA ALA A 110 -11.66 0.19 5.26
C ALA A 110 -12.00 1.17 4.12
N PRO A 111 -13.29 1.40 3.82
CA PRO A 111 -13.71 2.30 2.74
C PRO A 111 -13.20 3.72 2.98
N LEU A 112 -12.40 4.23 2.05
CA LEU A 112 -11.75 5.54 2.13
C LEU A 112 -12.17 6.41 0.95
N SER A 113 -12.74 7.59 1.24
CA SER A 113 -13.11 8.55 0.21
C SER A 113 -12.04 9.63 0.01
N LYS A 114 -12.07 10.28 -1.16
CA LYS A 114 -11.23 11.46 -1.43
C LYS A 114 -11.51 12.61 -0.47
N ASP A 115 -12.77 12.79 -0.05
CA ASP A 115 -13.14 13.83 0.88
C ASP A 115 -12.53 13.63 2.26
N VAL A 116 -12.43 12.38 2.72
CA VAL A 116 -11.74 12.03 3.98
C VAL A 116 -10.25 12.35 3.87
N LEU A 117 -9.57 11.97 2.79
CA LEU A 117 -8.17 12.33 2.58
C LEU A 117 -7.95 13.84 2.53
N ALA A 118 -8.81 14.57 1.79
CA ALA A 118 -8.73 16.02 1.68
C ALA A 118 -8.91 16.72 3.03
N SER A 119 -9.88 16.27 3.83
CA SER A 119 -10.18 16.88 5.14
C SER A 119 -9.13 16.54 6.19
N PHE A 120 -8.51 15.37 6.11
CA PHE A 120 -7.45 14.95 7.04
C PHE A 120 -6.23 15.88 6.95
N GLY A 121 -5.85 16.33 5.75
CA GLY A 121 -4.82 17.32 5.52
C GLY A 121 -3.39 16.79 5.49
N ALA A 122 -3.19 15.51 5.20
CA ALA A 122 -1.87 14.94 4.92
C ALA A 122 -1.29 15.46 3.59
N ASP A 123 0.02 15.33 3.43
CA ASP A 123 0.72 15.68 2.19
C ASP A 123 0.72 14.50 1.20
N TYR A 124 0.83 13.26 1.72
CA TYR A 124 0.79 12.05 0.91
C TYR A 124 0.17 10.86 1.65
N ALA A 125 -0.56 10.02 0.91
CA ALA A 125 -1.12 8.76 1.39
C ALA A 125 -0.55 7.57 0.62
N ALA A 126 0.25 6.75 1.29
CA ALA A 126 0.72 5.45 0.84
C ALA A 126 -0.34 4.40 1.16
N LEU A 127 -1.00 3.87 0.14
CA LEU A 127 -2.15 2.98 0.30
C LEU A 127 -1.81 1.55 -0.15
N GLY A 128 -2.27 0.57 0.63
CA GLY A 128 -2.33 -0.84 0.30
C GLY A 128 -3.76 -1.30 0.04
N HIS A 129 -3.98 -2.53 -0.38
CA HIS A 129 -5.20 -3.22 -0.73
C HIS A 129 -5.32 -3.52 -2.23
N ILE A 130 -5.16 -2.55 -3.09
CA ILE A 130 -5.29 -2.73 -4.54
C ILE A 130 -3.98 -3.28 -5.11
N HIS A 131 -4.00 -4.49 -5.66
CA HIS A 131 -2.83 -5.16 -6.21
C HIS A 131 -2.43 -4.67 -7.61
N ASN A 132 -3.42 -4.31 -8.43
CA ASN A 132 -3.21 -3.68 -9.74
C ASN A 132 -3.31 -2.16 -9.60
N ALA A 133 -2.21 -1.53 -9.24
CA ALA A 133 -2.17 -0.14 -8.80
C ALA A 133 -1.98 0.89 -9.92
N ASP A 134 -1.76 0.48 -11.16
CA ASP A 134 -1.33 1.36 -12.26
C ASP A 134 -2.24 2.58 -12.49
N ASN A 135 -3.54 2.46 -12.20
CA ASN A 135 -4.53 3.52 -12.36
C ASN A 135 -5.04 4.13 -11.05
N TYR A 136 -4.54 3.66 -9.89
CA TYR A 136 -5.04 4.08 -8.58
C TYR A 136 -4.08 5.03 -7.87
N ARG A 137 -3.86 6.18 -8.50
CA ARG A 137 -3.14 7.33 -7.93
C ARG A 137 -3.84 8.62 -8.30
N GLY A 138 -3.64 9.67 -7.51
CA GLY A 138 -4.26 10.96 -7.76
C GLY A 138 -4.10 11.92 -6.62
N GLU A 139 -4.99 12.90 -6.60
CA GLU A 139 -5.04 13.93 -5.58
C GLU A 139 -6.41 14.00 -4.93
N ALA A 140 -6.42 14.38 -3.67
CA ALA A 140 -7.58 14.62 -2.84
C ALA A 140 -7.34 15.90 -2.03
N GLY A 141 -7.79 17.04 -2.53
CA GLY A 141 -7.40 18.35 -2.00
C GLY A 141 -5.89 18.57 -2.13
N SER A 142 -5.22 18.81 -1.00
CA SER A 142 -3.75 18.94 -0.96
C SER A 142 -3.01 17.61 -0.77
N CYS A 143 -3.71 16.51 -0.58
CA CYS A 143 -3.12 15.20 -0.36
C CYS A 143 -2.97 14.45 -1.69
N SER A 144 -1.73 14.12 -2.06
CA SER A 144 -1.48 13.15 -3.13
C SER A 144 -1.60 11.74 -2.57
N TYR A 145 -2.06 10.78 -3.37
CA TYR A 145 -2.14 9.38 -2.94
C TYR A 145 -1.78 8.41 -4.05
N ALA A 146 -1.27 7.25 -3.67
CA ALA A 146 -1.07 6.13 -4.59
C ALA A 146 -1.17 4.79 -3.87
N TYR A 147 -1.67 3.78 -4.61
CA TYR A 147 -1.53 2.38 -4.25
C TYR A 147 -0.21 1.84 -4.80
N CYS A 148 0.54 1.14 -3.98
CA CYS A 148 1.81 0.56 -4.40
C CYS A 148 1.64 -0.74 -5.21
N GLY A 149 0.47 -1.35 -5.17
CA GLY A 149 0.23 -2.67 -5.76
C GLY A 149 0.91 -3.79 -4.98
N CYS A 150 1.32 -4.83 -5.69
CA CYS A 150 2.09 -5.93 -5.14
C CYS A 150 3.52 -5.95 -5.71
N LEU A 151 4.46 -6.50 -4.94
CA LEU A 151 5.87 -6.53 -5.32
C LEU A 151 6.16 -7.51 -6.45
N VAL A 152 5.38 -8.61 -6.50
CA VAL A 152 5.45 -9.67 -7.50
C VAL A 152 4.04 -10.17 -7.78
N GLY A 153 3.67 -10.31 -9.05
CA GLY A 153 2.41 -10.94 -9.45
C GLY A 153 2.39 -12.44 -9.11
N ARG A 154 1.26 -12.94 -8.62
CA ARG A 154 1.08 -14.32 -8.17
C ARG A 154 0.05 -15.10 -9.00
N SER A 155 -0.73 -14.40 -9.82
CA SER A 155 -1.80 -14.97 -10.65
C SER A 155 -2.08 -14.09 -11.86
N PHE A 156 -2.94 -14.55 -12.76
CA PHE A 156 -3.38 -13.77 -13.92
C PHE A 156 -4.24 -12.56 -13.55
N ASP A 157 -4.75 -12.49 -12.32
CA ASP A 157 -5.40 -11.26 -11.81
C ASP A 157 -4.39 -10.14 -11.53
N GLU A 158 -3.09 -10.46 -11.52
CA GLU A 158 -1.99 -9.55 -11.21
C GLU A 158 -1.02 -9.44 -12.39
N CYS A 159 -1.53 -9.27 -13.62
CA CYS A 159 -0.73 -9.13 -14.85
C CYS A 159 0.13 -7.86 -14.86
N GLY A 160 1.11 -7.84 -15.76
CA GLY A 160 2.01 -6.73 -16.00
C GLY A 160 3.18 -6.62 -15.00
N ASP A 161 3.91 -5.53 -15.12
CA ASP A 161 5.06 -5.26 -14.25
C ASP A 161 4.62 -4.95 -12.82
N LYS A 162 5.33 -5.50 -11.84
CA LYS A 162 5.11 -5.29 -10.41
C LYS A 162 6.37 -4.73 -9.74
N GLY A 163 6.19 -4.07 -8.60
CA GLY A 163 7.32 -3.44 -7.93
C GLY A 163 6.91 -2.58 -6.73
N ALA A 164 7.56 -1.44 -6.58
CA ALA A 164 7.31 -0.49 -5.52
C ALA A 164 7.25 0.94 -6.06
N LEU A 165 6.77 1.86 -5.22
CA LEU A 165 6.78 3.28 -5.51
C LEU A 165 7.91 3.96 -4.73
N VAL A 166 8.63 4.85 -5.39
CA VAL A 166 9.49 5.85 -4.76
C VAL A 166 8.74 7.17 -4.82
N VAL A 167 8.55 7.77 -3.66
CA VAL A 167 7.81 9.01 -3.51
C VAL A 167 8.71 10.07 -2.90
N THR A 168 8.78 11.22 -3.53
CA THR A 168 9.43 12.41 -2.97
C THR A 168 8.33 13.38 -2.57
N VAL A 169 8.28 13.73 -1.29
CA VAL A 169 7.35 14.74 -0.77
C VAL A 169 8.14 16.02 -0.51
N ASP A 170 7.74 17.10 -1.15
CA ASP A 170 8.31 18.43 -0.94
C ASP A 170 7.18 19.41 -0.56
N LYS A 171 7.21 19.82 0.70
CA LYS A 171 6.16 20.69 1.27
C LYS A 171 6.26 22.13 0.81
N ASP A 172 7.45 22.55 0.43
CA ASP A 172 7.77 23.94 0.03
C ASP A 172 7.64 24.15 -1.48
N SER A 173 7.30 23.06 -2.23
CA SER A 173 7.12 23.15 -3.69
C SER A 173 5.80 23.85 -4.06
N ASP A 174 5.91 24.85 -4.95
CA ASP A 174 4.76 25.52 -5.56
C ASP A 174 4.01 24.63 -6.59
N SER A 175 4.58 23.48 -6.94
CA SER A 175 4.02 22.51 -7.89
C SER A 175 3.40 21.30 -7.17
N ALA A 176 3.56 20.10 -7.67
CA ALA A 176 3.04 18.91 -7.01
C ALA A 176 3.78 18.60 -5.72
N LYS A 177 3.06 18.50 -4.58
CA LYS A 177 3.63 18.18 -3.26
C LYS A 177 4.26 16.80 -3.19
N ALA A 178 3.85 15.86 -4.05
CA ALA A 178 4.42 14.51 -4.10
C ALA A 178 4.71 14.08 -5.54
N ALA A 179 5.96 13.71 -5.80
CA ALA A 179 6.38 13.10 -7.06
C ALA A 179 6.48 11.58 -6.88
N VAL A 180 5.71 10.82 -7.67
CA VAL A 180 5.61 9.36 -7.56
C VAL A 180 6.26 8.70 -8.76
N ARG A 181 7.23 7.82 -8.53
CA ARG A 181 7.94 7.04 -9.55
C ARG A 181 7.82 5.55 -9.24
N THR A 182 7.39 4.77 -10.22
CA THR A 182 7.34 3.30 -10.12
C THR A 182 8.73 2.71 -10.35
N MET A 183 9.11 1.77 -9.47
CA MET A 183 10.30 0.92 -9.63
C MET A 183 9.86 -0.51 -9.86
N LYS A 184 10.22 -1.07 -11.01
CA LYS A 184 9.88 -2.45 -11.39
C LYS A 184 10.90 -3.42 -10.81
N PHE A 185 10.43 -4.45 -10.11
CA PHE A 185 11.27 -5.49 -9.49
C PHE A 185 10.95 -6.90 -9.98
N SER A 186 9.80 -7.09 -10.61
CA SER A 186 9.36 -8.40 -11.08
C SER A 186 10.30 -8.96 -12.16
N ARG A 187 10.91 -10.10 -11.90
CA ARG A 187 11.71 -10.86 -12.90
C ARG A 187 10.81 -11.70 -13.82
N ARG A 188 9.60 -12.01 -13.38
CA ARG A 188 8.56 -12.74 -14.11
C ARG A 188 7.26 -11.98 -13.92
N ARG A 189 6.45 -11.96 -14.96
CA ARG A 189 5.12 -11.36 -14.93
C ARG A 189 4.12 -12.26 -15.64
N TYR A 190 2.87 -12.10 -15.29
CA TYR A 190 1.75 -12.68 -16.02
C TYR A 190 1.34 -11.71 -17.09
N GLU A 191 0.99 -12.23 -18.26
CA GLU A 191 0.50 -11.45 -19.40
C GLU A 191 -0.74 -12.13 -19.99
N ASP A 192 -1.74 -11.35 -20.31
CA ASP A 192 -2.88 -11.77 -21.12
C ASP A 192 -2.59 -11.43 -22.58
N ILE A 193 -2.55 -12.46 -23.42
CA ILE A 193 -2.30 -12.31 -24.85
C ILE A 193 -3.57 -12.70 -25.59
N SER A 194 -4.11 -11.77 -26.37
CA SER A 194 -5.21 -12.05 -27.31
C SER A 194 -4.65 -12.31 -28.70
N VAL A 195 -4.98 -13.48 -29.25
CA VAL A 195 -4.58 -13.87 -30.60
C VAL A 195 -5.82 -13.95 -31.48
N ASP A 196 -5.83 -13.19 -32.59
CA ASP A 196 -6.89 -13.29 -33.60
C ASP A 196 -6.70 -14.57 -34.42
N VAL A 197 -7.56 -15.52 -34.18
CA VAL A 197 -7.59 -16.81 -34.89
C VAL A 197 -8.65 -16.85 -36.00
N THR A 198 -9.21 -15.72 -36.38
CA THR A 198 -10.19 -15.64 -37.48
C THR A 198 -9.64 -16.26 -38.75
N GLY A 199 -10.44 -17.14 -39.38
CA GLY A 199 -10.07 -17.86 -40.60
C GLY A 199 -9.20 -19.11 -40.38
N ALA A 200 -8.79 -19.44 -39.16
CA ALA A 200 -8.15 -20.71 -38.87
C ALA A 200 -9.19 -21.84 -38.87
N ALA A 201 -8.98 -22.85 -39.72
CA ALA A 201 -9.88 -24.01 -39.88
C ALA A 201 -9.38 -25.24 -39.10
N THR A 202 -8.13 -25.27 -38.68
CA THR A 202 -7.49 -26.40 -38.02
C THR A 202 -6.75 -25.98 -36.74
N SER A 203 -6.59 -26.89 -35.79
CA SER A 203 -5.81 -26.69 -34.58
C SER A 203 -4.34 -26.24 -34.87
N ARG A 204 -3.79 -26.78 -35.98
CA ARG A 204 -2.42 -26.39 -36.40
C ARG A 204 -2.36 -24.91 -36.80
N GLU A 205 -3.33 -24.43 -37.57
CA GLU A 205 -3.38 -23.03 -37.98
C GLU A 205 -3.60 -22.09 -36.77
N VAL A 206 -4.32 -22.53 -35.74
CA VAL A 206 -4.43 -21.81 -34.48
C VAL A 206 -3.08 -21.75 -33.77
N THR A 207 -2.39 -22.90 -33.68
CA THR A 207 -1.05 -22.99 -33.03
C THR A 207 -0.02 -22.11 -33.75
N ASP A 208 -0.07 -22.07 -35.08
CA ASP A 208 0.87 -21.28 -35.90
C ASP A 208 0.65 -19.75 -35.76
N LYS A 209 -0.49 -19.33 -35.16
CA LYS A 209 -0.80 -17.92 -34.85
C LYS A 209 -0.42 -17.49 -33.43
N ILE A 210 -0.17 -18.45 -32.51
CA ILE A 210 0.24 -18.22 -31.13
C ILE A 210 1.77 -18.16 -31.03
#